data_3db4dfd389fb7f6cbcdd39283560aaa9
#
_entry.id   3db4dfd389fb7f6cbcdd39283560aaa9
#
_cell.length_a   1.000
_cell.length_b   1.000
_cell.length_c   1.000
_cell.angle_alpha   90.00
_cell.angle_beta   90.00
_cell.angle_gamma   90.00
#
_symmetry.space_group_name_H-M   'P 1'
#
loop_
_entity.id
_entity.type
_entity.pdbx_description
1 polymer ?
#
loop_
_entity_poly.entity_id
_entity_poly.type
_entity_poly.pdbx_seq_one_letter_code
_entity_poly.pdbx_strand_id
1 'polypeptide(L)'
;NDEDIDAFVIRQRRIQLTDSLLKSMGLKPALAADTSALAVRTRFVGDSLFRAYRKVVVQGQRDARAAVRDSLLRSVGRTVPAQTDSTRDARKTRRYGDSLYRAMVRTDRRRVRDAECKASGGYYTRTETRYEGALRYGLKLPCDSTALATSKELPPSPYDANEDVFSQRDAEALASSLGLGLQPAFGPQPLQFDYSINQQRYNRIEGLSVGAEVKWPLGAGYTASGAARIGIADWQPNAELRIARSNGRKTVQATVFRRLSYTNDFGNPLSVGASLATLLYGRDEGFYYRNLGAELTWVKQTSTGQLTWRAFGERHDAVEKQWNFNLANAFKDTRFMLDNITAREGQVGGGAGEWHASYGLDPRGWRVTTDLRAEAAGGSFNYARGLADITVSRPLFWKLSFGQTVSSGTATDSVPVQRQFYMGGLRTVRGQIAGTRVGNTYWLSRSELAFGSAAAKRTVFLDLGWAGDRSNYTKPGRPISGWGLGSSFADGLFRTDVSRGIYPRKGTRVDLSLGARF
;
A
#
# COMPACT_ATOMS: atom_id res chain seq x y z
N ASN A 1 -24.00 12.09 17.57
CA ASN A 1 -23.40 11.76 16.26
C ASN A 1 -24.44 11.03 15.43
N ASP A 2 -24.68 11.46 14.18
CA ASP A 2 -25.71 10.86 13.30
C ASP A 2 -25.50 9.36 13.07
N GLU A 3 -24.26 8.90 12.99
CA GLU A 3 -23.93 7.47 12.85
C GLU A 3 -24.40 6.59 14.02
N ASP A 4 -24.38 7.11 15.24
CA ASP A 4 -24.82 6.39 16.44
C ASP A 4 -26.35 6.29 16.48
N ILE A 5 -27.05 7.34 16.05
CA ILE A 5 -28.53 7.35 15.94
C ILE A 5 -28.97 6.34 14.87
N ASP A 6 -28.25 6.31 13.74
CA ASP A 6 -28.52 5.41 12.64
C ASP A 6 -28.33 3.95 13.03
N ALA A 7 -27.25 3.63 13.72
CA ALA A 7 -26.96 2.29 14.24
C ALA A 7 -28.03 1.85 15.24
N PHE A 8 -28.50 2.75 16.09
CA PHE A 8 -29.56 2.49 17.06
C PHE A 8 -30.89 2.17 16.37
N VAL A 9 -31.33 2.98 15.39
CA VAL A 9 -32.59 2.77 14.65
C VAL A 9 -32.58 1.43 13.90
N ILE A 10 -31.48 1.08 13.25
CA ILE A 10 -31.33 -0.23 12.57
C ILE A 10 -31.46 -1.38 13.57
N ARG A 11 -30.79 -1.26 14.70
CA ARG A 11 -30.80 -2.28 15.75
C ARG A 11 -32.21 -2.48 16.34
N GLN A 12 -32.92 -1.40 16.63
CA GLN A 12 -34.31 -1.44 17.15
C GLN A 12 -35.25 -2.10 16.14
N ARG A 13 -35.16 -1.76 14.87
CA ARG A 13 -36.00 -2.36 13.81
C ARG A 13 -35.74 -3.84 13.63
N ARG A 14 -34.45 -4.25 13.68
CA ARG A 14 -34.10 -5.67 13.65
C ARG A 14 -34.70 -6.42 14.83
N ILE A 15 -34.61 -5.88 16.04
CA ILE A 15 -35.20 -6.48 17.25
C ILE A 15 -36.73 -6.63 17.08
N GLN A 16 -37.44 -5.57 16.67
CA GLN A 16 -38.89 -5.61 16.47
C GLN A 16 -39.33 -6.67 15.45
N LEU A 17 -38.61 -6.79 14.32
CA LEU A 17 -38.91 -7.81 13.31
C LEU A 17 -38.60 -9.22 13.82
N THR A 18 -37.49 -9.38 14.52
CA THR A 18 -37.11 -10.67 15.12
C THR A 18 -38.16 -11.11 16.17
N ASP A 19 -38.60 -10.19 17.03
CA ASP A 19 -39.63 -10.45 18.04
C ASP A 19 -40.98 -10.80 17.40
N SER A 20 -41.36 -10.12 16.34
CA SER A 20 -42.57 -10.43 15.57
C SER A 20 -42.51 -11.82 14.95
N LEU A 21 -41.37 -12.21 14.39
CA LEU A 21 -41.16 -13.54 13.81
C LEU A 21 -41.18 -14.63 14.89
N LEU A 22 -40.58 -14.41 16.06
CA LEU A 22 -40.64 -15.34 17.19
C LEU A 22 -42.07 -15.51 17.70
N LYS A 23 -42.83 -14.42 17.85
CA LYS A 23 -44.23 -14.46 18.25
C LYS A 23 -45.11 -15.25 17.26
N SER A 24 -44.87 -15.08 15.95
CA SER A 24 -45.59 -15.85 14.91
C SER A 24 -45.33 -17.35 14.99
N MET A 25 -44.21 -17.75 15.57
CA MET A 25 -43.84 -19.15 15.85
C MET A 25 -44.29 -19.63 17.23
N GLY A 26 -45.04 -18.83 18.00
CA GLY A 26 -45.47 -19.17 19.36
C GLY A 26 -44.38 -19.07 20.43
N LEU A 27 -43.23 -18.48 20.10
CA LEU A 27 -42.10 -18.30 21.01
C LEU A 27 -42.15 -16.93 21.69
N LYS A 28 -41.83 -16.86 22.98
CA LYS A 28 -41.72 -15.58 23.70
C LYS A 28 -40.33 -14.95 23.40
N PRO A 29 -40.27 -13.69 22.95
CA PRO A 29 -39.00 -12.98 22.80
C PRO A 29 -38.27 -12.93 24.16
N ALA A 30 -36.95 -13.11 24.12
CA ALA A 30 -36.11 -13.01 25.30
C ALA A 30 -35.69 -11.57 25.57
N LEU A 31 -35.77 -11.12 26.83
CA LEU A 31 -35.28 -9.80 27.23
C LEU A 31 -33.77 -9.66 26.95
N ALA A 32 -33.33 -8.47 26.52
CA ALA A 32 -31.92 -8.24 26.17
C ALA A 32 -30.95 -8.51 27.34
N ALA A 33 -31.39 -8.26 28.57
CA ALA A 33 -30.58 -8.48 29.77
C ALA A 33 -30.58 -9.93 30.27
N ASP A 34 -31.45 -10.82 29.73
CA ASP A 34 -31.53 -12.22 30.15
C ASP A 34 -30.38 -13.03 29.52
N THR A 35 -29.48 -13.54 30.35
CA THR A 35 -28.31 -14.36 29.95
C THR A 35 -28.55 -15.87 30.12
N SER A 36 -29.76 -16.30 30.48
CA SER A 36 -30.09 -17.72 30.60
C SER A 36 -29.84 -18.49 29.30
N ALA A 37 -29.53 -19.78 29.42
CA ALA A 37 -29.31 -20.64 28.25
C ALA A 37 -30.53 -20.68 27.30
N LEU A 38 -31.73 -20.61 27.86
CA LEU A 38 -32.99 -20.55 27.10
C LEU A 38 -33.09 -19.23 26.33
N ALA A 39 -32.77 -18.08 26.93
CA ALA A 39 -32.79 -16.79 26.30
C ALA A 39 -31.76 -16.69 25.17
N VAL A 40 -30.55 -17.22 25.34
CA VAL A 40 -29.51 -17.31 24.31
C VAL A 40 -30.00 -18.15 23.13
N ARG A 41 -30.61 -19.31 23.41
CA ARG A 41 -31.17 -20.20 22.37
C ARG A 41 -32.29 -19.51 21.58
N THR A 42 -33.20 -18.81 22.28
CA THR A 42 -34.30 -18.06 21.64
C THR A 42 -33.81 -16.95 20.75
N ARG A 43 -32.79 -16.19 21.16
CA ARG A 43 -32.15 -15.15 20.31
C ARG A 43 -31.50 -15.77 19.09
N PHE A 44 -30.81 -16.90 19.23
CA PHE A 44 -30.21 -17.59 18.08
C PHE A 44 -31.26 -18.05 17.07
N VAL A 45 -32.40 -18.59 17.53
CA VAL A 45 -33.53 -18.93 16.66
C VAL A 45 -34.10 -17.70 16.00
N GLY A 46 -34.29 -16.59 16.72
CA GLY A 46 -34.74 -15.31 16.18
C GLY A 46 -33.84 -14.77 15.08
N ASP A 47 -32.54 -14.79 15.30
CA ASP A 47 -31.56 -14.36 14.28
C ASP A 47 -31.57 -15.27 13.04
N SER A 48 -31.85 -16.55 13.21
CA SER A 48 -31.95 -17.49 12.09
C SER A 48 -33.22 -17.24 11.27
N LEU A 49 -34.36 -17.02 11.95
CA LEU A 49 -35.62 -16.64 11.32
C LEU A 49 -35.52 -15.32 10.57
N PHE A 50 -34.88 -14.30 11.16
CA PHE A 50 -34.66 -13.02 10.51
C PHE A 50 -33.81 -13.17 9.22
N ARG A 51 -32.74 -13.97 9.26
CA ARG A 51 -31.93 -14.26 8.05
C ARG A 51 -32.73 -14.97 6.96
N ALA A 52 -33.56 -15.92 7.33
CA ALA A 52 -34.43 -16.63 6.40
C ALA A 52 -35.48 -15.68 5.78
N TYR A 53 -36.16 -14.89 6.61
CA TYR A 53 -37.13 -13.87 6.18
C TYR A 53 -36.50 -12.88 5.20
N ARG A 54 -35.34 -12.32 5.55
CA ARG A 54 -34.61 -11.38 4.66
C ARG A 54 -34.26 -12.02 3.31
N LYS A 55 -33.86 -13.29 3.30
CA LYS A 55 -33.57 -14.03 2.07
C LYS A 55 -34.81 -14.14 1.17
N VAL A 56 -35.97 -14.46 1.76
CA VAL A 56 -37.25 -14.55 1.05
C VAL A 56 -37.68 -13.21 0.48
N VAL A 57 -37.63 -12.14 1.29
CA VAL A 57 -37.98 -10.77 0.83
C VAL A 57 -37.09 -10.31 -0.30
N VAL A 58 -35.77 -10.46 -0.19
CA VAL A 58 -34.83 -10.07 -1.25
C VAL A 58 -35.06 -10.89 -2.52
N GLN A 59 -35.33 -12.20 -2.39
CA GLN A 59 -35.63 -13.05 -3.53
C GLN A 59 -36.93 -12.61 -4.19
N GLY A 60 -38.00 -12.38 -3.43
CA GLY A 60 -39.28 -11.91 -3.97
C GLY A 60 -39.17 -10.58 -4.73
N GLN A 61 -38.36 -9.64 -4.24
CA GLN A 61 -38.07 -8.38 -4.94
C GLN A 61 -37.31 -8.62 -6.26
N ARG A 62 -36.38 -9.55 -6.28
CA ARG A 62 -35.63 -9.93 -7.50
C ARG A 62 -36.56 -10.56 -8.55
N ASP A 63 -37.44 -11.44 -8.10
CA ASP A 63 -38.37 -12.15 -8.97
C ASP A 63 -39.43 -11.20 -9.56
N ALA A 64 -39.97 -10.29 -8.75
CA ALA A 64 -40.85 -9.22 -9.21
C ALA A 64 -40.19 -8.33 -10.26
N ARG A 65 -38.95 -7.90 -10.02
CA ARG A 65 -38.18 -7.13 -10.99
C ARG A 65 -37.92 -7.91 -12.27
N ALA A 66 -37.58 -9.19 -12.15
CA ALA A 66 -37.36 -10.05 -13.30
C ALA A 66 -38.64 -10.22 -14.14
N ALA A 67 -39.80 -10.41 -13.50
CA ALA A 67 -41.09 -10.51 -14.19
C ALA A 67 -41.44 -9.26 -15.02
N VAL A 68 -41.24 -8.04 -14.43
CA VAL A 68 -41.44 -6.77 -15.15
C VAL A 68 -40.46 -6.62 -16.30
N ARG A 69 -39.17 -6.92 -16.08
CA ARG A 69 -38.15 -6.92 -17.14
C ARG A 69 -38.50 -7.82 -18.28
N ASP A 70 -38.96 -9.04 -18.00
CA ASP A 70 -39.28 -10.05 -18.97
C ASP A 70 -40.57 -9.66 -19.75
N SER A 71 -41.53 -8.99 -19.11
CA SER A 71 -42.68 -8.38 -19.77
C SER A 71 -42.27 -7.28 -20.75
N LEU A 72 -41.35 -6.39 -20.34
CA LEU A 72 -40.81 -5.36 -21.21
C LEU A 72 -40.03 -5.92 -22.41
N LEU A 73 -39.28 -7.02 -22.24
CA LEU A 73 -38.60 -7.67 -23.34
C LEU A 73 -39.60 -8.21 -24.36
N ARG A 74 -40.69 -8.83 -23.90
CA ARG A 74 -41.76 -9.32 -24.80
C ARG A 74 -42.45 -8.17 -25.54
N SER A 75 -42.71 -7.04 -24.89
CA SER A 75 -43.35 -5.88 -25.52
C SER A 75 -42.52 -5.25 -26.64
N VAL A 76 -41.18 -5.43 -26.62
CA VAL A 76 -40.30 -5.00 -27.72
C VAL A 76 -39.94 -6.14 -28.68
N GLY A 77 -40.69 -7.25 -28.69
CA GLY A 77 -40.54 -8.36 -29.62
C GLY A 77 -39.29 -9.22 -29.37
N ARG A 78 -38.68 -9.20 -28.19
CA ARG A 78 -37.53 -10.02 -27.85
C ARG A 78 -37.92 -11.25 -27.05
N THR A 79 -37.29 -12.37 -27.37
CA THR A 79 -37.45 -13.63 -26.63
C THR A 79 -36.78 -13.50 -25.26
N VAL A 80 -37.47 -13.97 -24.22
CA VAL A 80 -36.96 -13.97 -22.84
C VAL A 80 -36.05 -15.17 -22.66
N PRO A 81 -34.78 -15.01 -22.33
CA PRO A 81 -33.87 -16.13 -22.12
C PRO A 81 -34.19 -16.85 -20.80
N ALA A 82 -34.12 -18.18 -20.79
CA ALA A 82 -34.31 -18.98 -19.58
C ALA A 82 -33.36 -18.55 -18.46
N GLN A 83 -33.80 -18.61 -17.21
CA GLN A 83 -32.98 -18.15 -16.06
C GLN A 83 -31.63 -18.88 -15.95
N THR A 84 -31.58 -20.13 -16.35
CA THR A 84 -30.39 -20.99 -16.36
C THR A 84 -29.47 -20.73 -17.54
N ASP A 85 -29.93 -20.03 -18.60
CA ASP A 85 -29.12 -19.74 -19.76
C ASP A 85 -28.03 -18.71 -19.47
N SER A 86 -26.76 -19.14 -19.49
CA SER A 86 -25.59 -18.32 -19.21
C SER A 86 -24.83 -17.87 -20.48
N THR A 87 -25.40 -18.06 -21.66
CA THR A 87 -24.80 -17.66 -22.93
C THR A 87 -24.55 -16.15 -23.01
N ARG A 88 -23.63 -15.73 -23.87
CA ARG A 88 -23.30 -14.32 -24.07
C ARG A 88 -24.52 -13.52 -24.55
N ASP A 89 -25.33 -14.09 -25.39
CA ASP A 89 -26.51 -13.42 -25.95
C ASP A 89 -27.66 -13.35 -24.95
N ALA A 90 -27.89 -14.37 -24.13
CA ALA A 90 -28.79 -14.31 -22.99
C ALA A 90 -28.41 -13.21 -21.98
N ARG A 91 -27.12 -13.07 -21.70
CA ARG A 91 -26.65 -11.97 -20.83
C ARG A 91 -26.85 -10.59 -21.46
N LYS A 92 -26.61 -10.42 -22.76
CA LYS A 92 -26.89 -9.16 -23.47
C LYS A 92 -28.37 -8.82 -23.44
N THR A 93 -29.24 -9.80 -23.69
CA THR A 93 -30.70 -9.62 -23.67
C THR A 93 -31.21 -9.22 -22.30
N ARG A 94 -30.70 -9.86 -21.22
CA ARG A 94 -31.04 -9.44 -19.83
C ARG A 94 -30.58 -8.04 -19.52
N ARG A 95 -29.35 -7.63 -19.91
CA ARG A 95 -28.84 -6.25 -19.71
C ARG A 95 -29.69 -5.23 -20.47
N TYR A 96 -30.12 -5.56 -21.67
CA TYR A 96 -31.03 -4.71 -22.42
C TYR A 96 -32.38 -4.58 -21.71
N GLY A 97 -32.97 -5.68 -21.23
CA GLY A 97 -34.20 -5.67 -20.44
C GLY A 97 -34.05 -4.87 -19.14
N ASP A 98 -32.90 -4.95 -18.46
CA ASP A 98 -32.60 -4.11 -17.28
C ASP A 98 -32.47 -2.62 -17.64
N SER A 99 -32.07 -2.27 -18.86
CA SER A 99 -32.06 -0.87 -19.31
C SER A 99 -33.46 -0.36 -19.59
N LEU A 100 -34.33 -1.19 -20.20
CA LEU A 100 -35.74 -0.87 -20.39
C LEU A 100 -36.48 -0.66 -19.07
N TYR A 101 -36.24 -1.56 -18.09
CA TYR A 101 -36.80 -1.43 -16.75
C TYR A 101 -36.38 -0.10 -16.09
N ARG A 102 -35.11 0.25 -16.16
CA ARG A 102 -34.62 1.54 -15.63
C ARG A 102 -35.20 2.76 -16.34
N ALA A 103 -35.42 2.66 -17.66
CA ALA A 103 -36.07 3.72 -18.41
C ALA A 103 -37.54 3.86 -18.00
N MET A 104 -38.29 2.77 -17.89
CA MET A 104 -39.67 2.74 -17.43
C MET A 104 -39.80 3.37 -16.03
N VAL A 105 -38.99 2.94 -15.07
CA VAL A 105 -39.03 3.49 -13.70
C VAL A 105 -38.72 5.00 -13.68
N ARG A 106 -37.81 5.47 -14.53
CA ARG A 106 -37.51 6.91 -14.66
C ARG A 106 -38.69 7.68 -15.23
N THR A 107 -39.33 7.15 -16.26
CA THR A 107 -40.50 7.79 -16.90
C THR A 107 -41.67 7.83 -15.93
N ASP A 108 -41.92 6.75 -15.22
CA ASP A 108 -42.99 6.64 -14.23
C ASP A 108 -42.79 7.63 -13.07
N ARG A 109 -41.56 7.70 -12.54
CA ARG A 109 -41.22 8.71 -11.51
C ARG A 109 -41.41 10.14 -12.00
N ARG A 110 -41.07 10.44 -13.26
CA ARG A 110 -41.31 11.77 -13.85
C ARG A 110 -42.81 12.06 -13.95
N ARG A 111 -43.59 11.09 -14.46
CA ARG A 111 -45.04 11.24 -14.58
C ARG A 111 -45.72 11.52 -13.22
N VAL A 112 -45.34 10.73 -12.19
CA VAL A 112 -45.88 10.93 -10.82
C VAL A 112 -45.50 12.29 -10.29
N ARG A 113 -44.22 12.67 -10.42
CA ARG A 113 -43.74 14.00 -10.02
C ARG A 113 -44.52 15.14 -10.72
N ASP A 114 -44.63 15.03 -12.04
CA ASP A 114 -45.28 16.08 -12.85
C ASP A 114 -46.79 16.17 -12.55
N ALA A 115 -47.44 15.05 -12.22
CA ALA A 115 -48.82 15.04 -11.73
C ALA A 115 -48.97 15.69 -10.34
N GLU A 116 -48.08 15.32 -9.40
CA GLU A 116 -48.05 15.95 -8.06
C GLU A 116 -47.76 17.45 -8.14
N CYS A 117 -46.83 17.86 -9.00
CA CYS A 117 -46.51 19.26 -9.23
C CYS A 117 -47.73 20.09 -9.71
N LYS A 118 -48.55 19.51 -10.58
CA LYS A 118 -49.78 20.15 -11.04
C LYS A 118 -50.87 20.22 -9.96
N ALA A 119 -50.97 19.16 -9.14
CA ALA A 119 -51.98 19.06 -8.09
C ALA A 119 -51.69 19.91 -6.85
N SER A 120 -50.41 20.08 -6.49
CA SER A 120 -49.98 20.70 -5.22
C SER A 120 -49.44 22.13 -5.35
N GLY A 121 -49.68 22.78 -6.50
CA GLY A 121 -49.27 24.18 -6.68
C GLY A 121 -47.77 24.41 -6.73
N GLY A 122 -47.03 23.47 -7.30
CA GLY A 122 -45.61 23.63 -7.58
C GLY A 122 -44.64 22.87 -6.64
N TYR A 123 -45.17 21.93 -5.84
CA TYR A 123 -44.36 21.07 -4.98
C TYR A 123 -44.66 19.60 -5.26
N TYR A 124 -43.68 18.72 -4.99
CA TYR A 124 -43.84 17.25 -4.98
C TYR A 124 -43.19 16.64 -3.76
N THR A 125 -43.69 15.46 -3.35
CA THR A 125 -43.14 14.74 -2.19
C THR A 125 -42.27 13.59 -2.63
N ARG A 126 -40.98 13.67 -2.34
CA ARG A 126 -40.06 12.56 -2.53
C ARG A 126 -39.93 11.76 -1.24
N THR A 127 -40.43 10.53 -1.25
CA THR A 127 -40.28 9.63 -0.13
C THR A 127 -38.91 8.93 -0.23
N GLU A 128 -38.10 9.13 0.80
CA GLU A 128 -36.85 8.40 0.96
C GLU A 128 -36.96 7.38 2.09
N THR A 129 -36.38 6.21 1.86
CA THR A 129 -36.32 5.14 2.85
C THR A 129 -34.86 4.87 3.15
N ARG A 130 -34.47 5.00 4.40
CA ARG A 130 -33.14 4.64 4.89
C ARG A 130 -33.23 3.44 5.80
N TYR A 131 -32.10 2.75 6.00
CA TYR A 131 -31.96 1.64 6.95
C TYR A 131 -32.94 0.50 6.71
N GLU A 132 -32.92 -0.05 5.48
CA GLU A 132 -33.75 -1.22 5.09
C GLU A 132 -35.25 -1.01 5.36
N GLY A 133 -35.72 0.24 5.30
CA GLY A 133 -37.12 0.59 5.54
C GLY A 133 -37.47 0.94 6.99
N ALA A 134 -36.49 0.98 7.89
CA ALA A 134 -36.71 1.36 9.28
C ALA A 134 -37.08 2.84 9.44
N LEU A 135 -36.54 3.70 8.59
CA LEU A 135 -36.85 5.12 8.53
C LEU A 135 -37.43 5.47 7.17
N ARG A 136 -38.63 6.04 7.16
CA ARG A 136 -39.31 6.54 5.96
C ARG A 136 -39.71 7.98 6.21
N TYR A 137 -39.18 8.90 5.39
CA TYR A 137 -39.52 10.33 5.48
C TYR A 137 -39.83 10.87 4.09
N GLY A 138 -40.74 11.87 4.08
CA GLY A 138 -41.12 12.57 2.88
C GLY A 138 -40.41 13.94 2.82
N LEU A 139 -39.69 14.17 1.74
CA LEU A 139 -39.10 15.47 1.43
C LEU A 139 -40.07 16.23 0.50
N LYS A 140 -40.60 17.36 0.94
CA LYS A 140 -41.37 18.24 0.09
C LYS A 140 -40.40 19.13 -0.71
N LEU A 141 -40.34 18.93 -2.00
CA LEU A 141 -39.40 19.61 -2.90
C LEU A 141 -40.16 20.48 -3.90
N PRO A 142 -39.68 21.68 -4.24
CA PRO A 142 -40.29 22.50 -5.28
C PRO A 142 -40.06 21.86 -6.65
N CYS A 143 -41.03 22.03 -7.54
CA CYS A 143 -40.94 21.50 -8.91
C CYS A 143 -39.95 22.27 -9.76
N ASP A 144 -39.79 23.56 -9.47
CA ASP A 144 -38.71 24.37 -9.99
C ASP A 144 -37.53 24.37 -9.00
N SER A 145 -36.42 23.82 -9.44
CA SER A 145 -35.21 23.74 -8.61
C SER A 145 -34.57 25.09 -8.32
N THR A 146 -34.87 26.13 -9.13
CA THR A 146 -34.36 27.49 -8.91
C THR A 146 -35.09 28.19 -7.74
N ALA A 147 -36.33 27.78 -7.43
CA ALA A 147 -37.09 28.28 -6.29
C ALA A 147 -36.47 27.88 -4.92
N LEU A 148 -35.59 26.86 -4.88
CA LEU A 148 -34.86 26.52 -3.66
C LEU A 148 -33.89 27.63 -3.24
N ALA A 149 -33.25 28.29 -4.19
CA ALA A 149 -32.28 29.36 -3.91
C ALA A 149 -32.91 30.64 -3.40
N THR A 150 -34.21 30.85 -3.66
CA THR A 150 -34.98 32.06 -3.32
C THR A 150 -36.09 31.81 -2.30
N SER A 151 -36.10 30.62 -1.67
CA SER A 151 -37.15 30.26 -0.71
C SER A 151 -37.07 31.11 0.55
N LYS A 152 -38.21 31.67 0.97
CA LYS A 152 -38.36 32.40 2.24
C LYS A 152 -38.21 31.49 3.48
N GLU A 153 -38.29 30.18 3.31
CA GLU A 153 -38.12 29.16 4.35
C GLU A 153 -36.67 28.76 4.56
N LEU A 154 -35.74 29.21 3.68
CA LEU A 154 -34.33 29.03 3.94
C LEU A 154 -33.96 29.89 5.17
N PRO A 155 -33.21 29.31 6.14
CA PRO A 155 -32.63 30.15 7.17
C PRO A 155 -31.80 31.25 6.51
N PRO A 156 -31.70 32.44 7.11
CA PRO A 156 -30.84 33.49 6.61
C PRO A 156 -29.45 32.85 6.38
N SER A 157 -28.84 33.23 5.26
CA SER A 157 -27.50 32.71 4.94
C SER A 157 -26.65 32.82 6.20
N PRO A 158 -25.95 31.73 6.63
CA PRO A 158 -25.00 31.85 7.73
C PRO A 158 -23.88 32.84 7.38
N TYR A 159 -23.86 33.30 6.14
CA TYR A 159 -22.93 34.29 5.62
C TYR A 159 -23.72 35.60 5.39
N ASP A 160 -23.45 36.61 6.19
CA ASP A 160 -23.96 37.96 5.94
C ASP A 160 -23.42 38.45 4.60
N ALA A 161 -24.26 39.10 3.80
CA ALA A 161 -23.87 39.63 2.48
C ALA A 161 -22.74 40.67 2.57
N ASN A 162 -22.46 41.19 3.77
CA ASN A 162 -21.37 42.11 4.09
C ASN A 162 -20.22 41.47 4.89
N GLU A 163 -20.34 40.22 5.32
CA GLU A 163 -19.21 39.44 5.75
C GLU A 163 -18.51 38.92 4.48
N ASP A 164 -17.52 39.66 4.05
CA ASP A 164 -16.44 39.07 3.24
C ASP A 164 -15.77 37.99 4.08
N VAL A 165 -16.44 36.84 4.19
CA VAL A 165 -16.06 35.70 5.09
C VAL A 165 -14.68 35.15 4.71
N PHE A 166 -14.25 35.49 3.52
CA PHE A 166 -12.88 35.25 3.06
C PHE A 166 -12.46 36.34 2.10
N SER A 167 -11.93 37.43 2.63
CA SER A 167 -11.24 38.40 1.79
C SER A 167 -10.00 37.67 1.18
N GLN A 168 -9.57 38.13 0.03
CA GLN A 168 -8.35 37.60 -0.59
C GLN A 168 -7.16 37.68 0.39
N ARG A 169 -7.15 38.67 1.29
CA ARG A 169 -6.17 38.82 2.38
C ARG A 169 -6.30 37.73 3.45
N ASP A 170 -7.52 37.34 3.81
CA ASP A 170 -7.75 36.29 4.81
C ASP A 170 -7.42 34.90 4.24
N ALA A 171 -7.71 34.70 2.94
CA ALA A 171 -7.28 33.50 2.23
C ALA A 171 -5.73 33.41 2.16
N GLU A 172 -5.05 34.53 1.90
CA GLU A 172 -3.60 34.62 1.91
C GLU A 172 -3.03 34.45 3.33
N ALA A 173 -3.67 35.04 4.35
CA ALA A 173 -3.28 34.91 5.75
C ALA A 173 -3.49 33.46 6.24
N LEU A 174 -4.60 32.82 5.91
CA LEU A 174 -4.87 31.42 6.23
C LEU A 174 -3.90 30.50 5.48
N ALA A 175 -3.68 30.72 4.20
CA ALA A 175 -2.74 29.97 3.39
C ALA A 175 -1.30 30.11 3.94
N SER A 176 -0.92 31.30 4.43
CA SER A 176 0.37 31.53 5.07
C SER A 176 0.46 30.88 6.45
N SER A 177 -0.62 30.92 7.25
CA SER A 177 -0.67 30.33 8.60
C SER A 177 -0.66 28.78 8.57
N LEU A 178 -1.24 28.20 7.53
CA LEU A 178 -1.22 26.75 7.31
C LEU A 178 0.08 26.27 6.64
N GLY A 179 1.02 27.17 6.35
CA GLY A 179 2.20 26.82 5.55
C GLY A 179 1.86 26.43 4.11
N LEU A 180 0.60 26.58 3.72
CA LEU A 180 0.08 26.42 2.37
C LEU A 180 0.25 27.71 1.55
N GLY A 181 1.17 28.59 1.98
CA GLY A 181 1.47 29.81 1.23
C GLY A 181 1.53 29.47 -0.24
N LEU A 182 0.75 30.18 -1.06
CA LEU A 182 0.92 30.26 -2.49
C LEU A 182 2.30 30.90 -2.77
N GLN A 183 3.35 30.26 -2.19
CA GLN A 183 4.68 30.52 -2.68
C GLN A 183 4.64 30.13 -4.14
N PRO A 184 5.04 30.99 -5.04
CA PRO A 184 5.17 30.57 -6.41
C PRO A 184 5.99 29.29 -6.35
N ALA A 185 5.40 28.15 -6.71
CA ALA A 185 6.03 26.82 -6.65
C ALA A 185 7.37 26.78 -7.44
N PHE A 186 7.74 27.89 -8.03
CA PHE A 186 8.88 28.16 -8.87
C PHE A 186 9.81 29.28 -8.36
N GLY A 187 9.49 29.92 -7.25
CA GLY A 187 10.40 30.93 -6.66
C GLY A 187 11.54 30.30 -5.85
N PRO A 188 12.69 31.00 -5.71
CA PRO A 188 13.75 30.55 -4.81
C PRO A 188 13.24 30.59 -3.36
N GLN A 189 13.63 29.57 -2.58
CA GLN A 189 13.26 29.45 -1.18
C GLN A 189 14.52 29.53 -0.29
N PRO A 190 14.37 29.82 1.01
CA PRO A 190 15.51 29.81 1.94
C PRO A 190 16.13 28.41 2.05
N LEU A 191 17.36 28.37 2.48
CA LEU A 191 18.08 27.14 2.81
C LEU A 191 17.33 26.33 3.87
N GLN A 192 17.19 25.05 3.61
CA GLN A 192 16.57 24.09 4.54
C GLN A 192 17.66 23.16 5.07
N PHE A 193 17.76 23.06 6.38
CA PHE A 193 18.73 22.19 7.05
C PHE A 193 18.02 20.96 7.60
N ASP A 194 18.54 19.76 7.28
CA ASP A 194 18.07 18.49 7.81
C ASP A 194 19.20 17.77 8.55
N TYR A 195 19.05 17.67 9.87
CA TYR A 195 19.89 16.91 10.78
C TYR A 195 19.08 15.85 11.53
N SER A 196 17.93 15.47 11.00
CA SER A 196 17.01 14.48 11.57
C SER A 196 17.66 13.10 11.70
N ILE A 197 16.96 12.20 12.40
CA ILE A 197 17.39 10.81 12.56
C ILE A 197 17.60 10.09 11.21
N ASN A 198 16.98 10.57 10.13
CA ASN A 198 17.16 10.00 8.78
C ASN A 198 18.57 10.26 8.23
N GLN A 199 19.27 11.26 8.74
CA GLN A 199 20.67 11.56 8.41
C GLN A 199 21.66 10.76 9.25
N GLN A 200 21.20 10.12 10.32
CA GLN A 200 22.01 9.31 11.22
C GLN A 200 21.97 7.83 10.81
N ARG A 201 23.10 7.14 10.93
CA ARG A 201 23.21 5.71 10.58
C ARG A 201 24.00 4.97 11.64
N TYR A 202 23.75 3.66 11.74
CA TYR A 202 24.55 2.78 12.57
C TYR A 202 24.80 1.47 11.80
N ASN A 203 26.05 1.17 11.52
CA ASN A 203 26.47 -0.02 10.80
C ASN A 203 27.89 -0.47 11.24
N ARG A 204 28.29 -1.67 10.87
CA ARG A 204 29.57 -2.26 11.27
C ARG A 204 30.81 -1.66 10.62
N ILE A 205 30.66 -0.79 9.62
CA ILE A 205 31.75 -0.10 8.94
C ILE A 205 32.01 1.27 9.60
N GLU A 206 31.00 2.09 9.67
CA GLU A 206 31.08 3.47 10.15
C GLU A 206 30.90 3.59 11.69
N GLY A 207 30.39 2.53 12.36
CA GLY A 207 29.88 2.64 13.71
C GLY A 207 28.65 3.55 13.72
N LEU A 208 28.60 4.51 14.65
CA LEU A 208 27.64 5.62 14.59
C LEU A 208 28.14 6.62 13.55
N SER A 209 27.33 6.87 12.54
CA SER A 209 27.62 7.86 11.49
C SER A 209 26.67 9.03 11.63
N VAL A 210 27.24 10.23 11.85
CA VAL A 210 26.52 11.48 12.05
C VAL A 210 26.56 12.29 10.76
N GLY A 211 25.41 12.79 10.31
CA GLY A 211 25.30 13.53 9.07
C GLY A 211 24.27 14.65 9.11
N ALA A 212 24.41 15.57 8.16
CA ALA A 212 23.46 16.64 7.90
C ALA A 212 23.31 16.86 6.40
N GLU A 213 22.16 17.36 5.99
CA GLU A 213 21.86 17.74 4.61
C GLU A 213 21.35 19.18 4.59
N VAL A 214 21.80 19.92 3.58
CA VAL A 214 21.32 21.27 3.26
C VAL A 214 20.63 21.20 1.90
N LYS A 215 19.41 21.70 1.81
CA LYS A 215 18.63 21.81 0.57
C LYS A 215 18.38 23.27 0.25
N TRP A 216 18.61 23.63 -0.99
CA TRP A 216 18.39 24.98 -1.49
C TRP A 216 17.50 24.94 -2.76
N PRO A 217 16.18 25.20 -2.62
CA PRO A 217 15.31 25.38 -3.75
C PRO A 217 15.65 26.69 -4.48
N LEU A 218 16.21 26.58 -5.68
CA LEU A 218 16.71 27.71 -6.47
C LEU A 218 15.62 28.40 -7.30
N GLY A 219 14.43 27.83 -7.34
CA GLY A 219 13.34 28.28 -8.20
C GLY A 219 13.36 27.62 -9.58
N ALA A 220 12.33 27.87 -10.39
CA ALA A 220 12.12 27.30 -11.73
C ALA A 220 12.25 25.76 -11.78
N GLY A 221 11.92 25.08 -10.65
CA GLY A 221 12.04 23.65 -10.49
C GLY A 221 13.46 23.13 -10.21
N TYR A 222 14.44 24.02 -10.04
CA TYR A 222 15.80 23.66 -9.67
C TYR A 222 15.96 23.56 -8.15
N THR A 223 16.68 22.54 -7.71
CA THR A 223 17.06 22.33 -6.30
C THR A 223 18.52 21.91 -6.27
N ALA A 224 19.33 22.60 -5.47
CA ALA A 224 20.66 22.14 -5.08
C ALA A 224 20.58 21.50 -3.70
N SER A 225 21.35 20.45 -3.42
CA SER A 225 21.53 19.93 -2.07
C SER A 225 22.95 19.42 -1.85
N GLY A 226 23.40 19.55 -0.60
CA GLY A 226 24.67 19.01 -0.15
C GLY A 226 24.44 18.22 1.14
N ALA A 227 24.95 16.99 1.19
CA ALA A 227 24.95 16.16 2.40
C ALA A 227 26.38 15.81 2.78
N ALA A 228 26.68 15.87 4.09
CA ALA A 228 27.95 15.42 4.61
C ALA A 228 27.72 14.50 5.81
N ARG A 229 28.58 13.50 5.97
CA ARG A 229 28.48 12.50 7.03
C ARG A 229 29.86 11.97 7.40
N ILE A 230 30.05 11.65 8.68
CA ILE A 230 31.27 11.03 9.19
C ILE A 230 30.91 9.89 10.15
N GLY A 231 31.58 8.75 10.02
CA GLY A 231 31.49 7.63 10.95
C GLY A 231 32.52 7.75 12.08
N ILE A 232 32.16 7.36 13.29
CA ILE A 232 33.06 7.41 14.45
C ILE A 232 34.04 6.24 14.49
N ALA A 233 33.78 5.14 13.74
CA ALA A 233 34.63 3.97 13.74
C ALA A 233 35.70 4.01 12.65
N ASP A 234 35.37 4.48 11.46
CA ASP A 234 36.28 4.53 10.32
C ASP A 234 36.87 5.93 10.04
N TRP A 235 36.32 6.97 10.68
CA TRP A 235 36.72 8.39 10.50
C TRP A 235 36.78 8.84 9.05
N GLN A 236 36.02 8.18 8.18
CA GLN A 236 36.02 8.46 6.74
C GLN A 236 34.87 9.41 6.40
N PRO A 237 35.17 10.62 5.86
CA PRO A 237 34.13 11.55 5.44
C PRO A 237 33.41 11.02 4.20
N ASN A 238 32.08 11.10 4.23
CA ASN A 238 31.22 10.89 3.07
C ASN A 238 30.54 12.22 2.73
N ALA A 239 30.43 12.54 1.46
CA ALA A 239 29.79 13.77 0.99
C ALA A 239 29.08 13.53 -0.32
N GLU A 240 27.95 14.20 -0.51
CA GLU A 240 27.17 14.17 -1.75
C GLU A 240 26.71 15.58 -2.10
N LEU A 241 26.93 16.00 -3.34
CA LEU A 241 26.43 17.25 -3.90
C LEU A 241 25.50 16.92 -5.05
N ARG A 242 24.31 17.47 -5.04
CA ARG A 242 23.26 17.21 -6.04
C ARG A 242 22.72 18.51 -6.58
N ILE A 243 22.44 18.52 -7.88
CA ILE A 243 21.61 19.52 -8.52
C ILE A 243 20.51 18.80 -9.31
N ALA A 244 19.29 19.18 -9.10
CA ALA A 244 18.13 18.56 -9.74
C ALA A 244 17.24 19.63 -10.37
N ARG A 245 16.59 19.27 -11.48
CA ARG A 245 15.49 20.01 -12.07
C ARG A 245 14.29 19.11 -12.21
N SER A 246 13.17 19.53 -11.66
CA SER A 246 11.91 18.78 -11.72
C SER A 246 10.77 19.66 -12.23
N ASN A 247 9.88 19.07 -13.03
CA ASN A 247 8.60 19.67 -13.42
C ASN A 247 7.40 18.88 -12.84
N GLY A 248 7.63 18.09 -11.78
CA GLY A 248 6.65 17.21 -11.16
C GLY A 248 6.46 15.85 -11.86
N ARG A 249 6.64 15.77 -13.18
CA ARG A 249 6.56 14.50 -13.95
C ARG A 249 7.92 13.95 -14.36
N LYS A 250 8.87 14.80 -14.60
CA LYS A 250 10.23 14.44 -15.00
C LYS A 250 11.21 15.16 -14.10
N THR A 251 12.22 14.42 -13.65
CA THR A 251 13.33 14.98 -12.87
C THR A 251 14.64 14.57 -13.54
N VAL A 252 15.53 15.52 -13.72
CA VAL A 252 16.92 15.27 -14.12
C VAL A 252 17.79 15.71 -12.95
N GLN A 253 18.71 14.86 -12.53
CA GLN A 253 19.56 15.10 -11.37
C GLN A 253 21.00 14.72 -11.72
N ALA A 254 21.94 15.62 -11.45
CA ALA A 254 23.35 15.33 -11.43
C ALA A 254 23.85 15.26 -9.98
N THR A 255 24.65 14.25 -9.68
CA THR A 255 25.19 14.04 -8.33
C THR A 255 26.68 13.74 -8.43
N VAL A 256 27.49 14.37 -7.55
CA VAL A 256 28.88 13.97 -7.28
C VAL A 256 28.91 13.46 -5.86
N PHE A 257 29.58 12.34 -5.63
CA PHE A 257 29.51 11.69 -4.31
C PHE A 257 30.79 10.94 -3.94
N ARG A 258 31.05 10.92 -2.65
CA ARG A 258 31.84 9.90 -1.95
C ARG A 258 30.97 9.34 -0.85
N ARG A 259 30.59 8.05 -0.94
CA ARG A 259 29.61 7.45 -0.03
C ARG A 259 29.91 5.99 0.28
N LEU A 260 29.44 5.51 1.44
CA LEU A 260 29.32 4.10 1.71
C LEU A 260 28.10 3.58 0.93
N SER A 261 28.32 2.56 0.10
CA SER A 261 27.31 1.88 -0.71
C SER A 261 27.16 0.43 -0.29
N TYR A 262 26.09 -0.19 -0.73
CA TYR A 262 25.76 -1.57 -0.38
C TYR A 262 25.37 -2.40 -1.60
N THR A 263 25.52 -3.72 -1.46
CA THR A 263 25.25 -4.69 -2.54
C THR A 263 23.81 -5.18 -2.57
N ASN A 264 23.04 -4.95 -1.49
CA ASN A 264 21.72 -5.54 -1.30
C ASN A 264 20.71 -5.01 -2.31
N ASP A 265 20.12 -5.90 -3.11
CA ASP A 265 19.06 -5.57 -4.06
C ASP A 265 17.69 -5.41 -3.37
N PHE A 266 17.53 -6.04 -2.21
CA PHE A 266 16.30 -6.08 -1.44
C PHE A 266 16.43 -5.27 -0.15
N GLY A 267 15.88 -4.06 -0.17
CA GLY A 267 15.88 -3.17 0.97
C GLY A 267 17.16 -2.37 1.16
N ASN A 268 17.11 -1.41 2.07
CA ASN A 268 18.21 -0.49 2.36
C ASN A 268 18.83 -0.81 3.74
N PRO A 269 20.03 -1.40 3.80
CA PRO A 269 20.70 -1.71 5.06
C PRO A 269 21.22 -0.47 5.80
N LEU A 270 21.23 0.69 5.17
CA LEU A 270 21.59 1.99 5.76
C LEU A 270 20.37 2.81 6.21
N SER A 271 19.17 2.20 6.24
CA SER A 271 17.95 2.85 6.74
C SER A 271 17.96 2.97 8.27
N VAL A 272 17.12 3.85 8.81
CA VAL A 272 16.92 4.01 10.26
C VAL A 272 16.53 2.68 10.92
N GLY A 273 15.61 1.92 10.33
CA GLY A 273 15.20 0.62 10.85
C GLY A 273 16.33 -0.41 10.89
N ALA A 274 17.18 -0.46 9.85
CA ALA A 274 18.36 -1.32 9.81
C ALA A 274 19.41 -0.85 10.85
N SER A 275 19.61 0.44 10.98
CA SER A 275 20.50 1.03 12.00
C SER A 275 20.08 0.66 13.43
N LEU A 276 18.79 0.73 13.72
CA LEU A 276 18.25 0.30 15.03
C LEU A 276 18.41 -1.22 15.24
N ALA A 277 18.16 -2.04 14.25
CA ALA A 277 18.37 -3.49 14.34
C ALA A 277 19.85 -3.84 14.58
N THR A 278 20.76 -3.09 13.94
CA THR A 278 22.20 -3.23 14.15
C THR A 278 22.61 -2.81 15.57
N LEU A 279 22.17 -1.66 16.02
CA LEU A 279 22.49 -1.14 17.36
C LEU A 279 21.93 -2.02 18.49
N LEU A 280 20.66 -2.44 18.35
CA LEU A 280 19.99 -3.22 19.41
C LEU A 280 20.43 -4.67 19.44
N TYR A 281 20.59 -5.31 18.28
CA TYR A 281 20.74 -6.76 18.16
C TYR A 281 22.00 -7.23 17.41
N GLY A 282 22.84 -6.31 16.92
CA GLY A 282 23.98 -6.64 16.09
C GLY A 282 23.63 -7.20 14.72
N ARG A 283 22.42 -6.89 14.21
CA ARG A 283 21.89 -7.42 12.95
C ARG A 283 22.11 -6.47 11.79
N ASP A 284 23.36 -6.34 11.41
CA ASP A 284 23.75 -5.66 10.18
C ASP A 284 23.77 -6.68 9.03
N GLU A 285 22.77 -6.62 8.15
CA GLU A 285 22.63 -7.50 6.99
C GLU A 285 23.17 -6.91 5.68
N GLY A 286 23.75 -5.70 5.75
CA GLY A 286 24.38 -5.05 4.60
C GLY A 286 25.70 -5.68 4.23
N PHE A 287 26.08 -5.62 2.95
CA PHE A 287 27.42 -5.86 2.47
C PHE A 287 27.88 -4.59 1.77
N TYR A 288 29.00 -4.04 2.21
CA TYR A 288 29.36 -2.65 1.93
C TYR A 288 30.65 -2.53 1.11
N TYR A 289 30.70 -1.44 0.36
CA TYR A 289 31.89 -0.95 -0.31
C TYR A 289 31.80 0.58 -0.37
N ARG A 290 32.89 1.28 -0.55
CA ARG A 290 32.87 2.73 -0.72
C ARG A 290 32.95 3.06 -2.21
N ASN A 291 32.20 4.06 -2.64
CA ASN A 291 32.32 4.56 -4.00
C ASN A 291 32.48 6.08 -4.02
N LEU A 292 33.33 6.51 -4.93
CA LEU A 292 33.58 7.91 -5.29
C LEU A 292 33.24 8.08 -6.76
N GLY A 293 32.39 9.04 -7.13
CA GLY A 293 32.00 9.19 -8.51
C GLY A 293 31.00 10.29 -8.78
N ALA A 294 30.47 10.25 -10.00
CA ALA A 294 29.40 11.10 -10.46
C ALA A 294 28.32 10.28 -11.17
N GLU A 295 27.11 10.74 -11.08
CA GLU A 295 25.97 10.13 -11.76
C GLU A 295 25.01 11.18 -12.30
N LEU A 296 24.37 10.85 -13.42
CA LEU A 296 23.26 11.58 -14.01
C LEU A 296 22.03 10.66 -13.95
N THR A 297 21.00 11.11 -13.28
CA THR A 297 19.75 10.35 -13.12
C THR A 297 18.62 11.08 -13.82
N TRP A 298 17.83 10.34 -14.57
CA TRP A 298 16.58 10.81 -15.17
C TRP A 298 15.41 9.97 -14.68
N VAL A 299 14.42 10.63 -14.09
CA VAL A 299 13.23 10.01 -13.52
C VAL A 299 12.00 10.51 -14.27
N LYS A 300 11.12 9.58 -14.66
CA LYS A 300 9.82 9.88 -15.25
C LYS A 300 8.72 9.19 -14.45
N GLN A 301 7.82 10.02 -13.89
CA GLN A 301 6.59 9.52 -13.28
C GLN A 301 5.60 9.12 -14.37
N THR A 302 4.97 7.94 -14.20
CA THR A 302 3.90 7.43 -15.05
C THR A 302 2.62 7.32 -14.24
N SER A 303 1.49 7.01 -14.87
CA SER A 303 0.23 6.82 -14.16
C SER A 303 0.22 5.63 -13.18
N THR A 304 1.08 4.65 -13.42
CA THR A 304 1.15 3.40 -12.65
C THR A 304 2.44 3.25 -11.84
N GLY A 305 3.40 4.18 -12.00
CA GLY A 305 4.69 4.05 -11.31
C GLY A 305 5.75 5.00 -11.84
N GLN A 306 6.99 4.53 -11.89
CA GLN A 306 8.16 5.35 -12.18
C GLN A 306 9.14 4.60 -13.08
N LEU A 307 9.75 5.33 -14.02
CA LEU A 307 10.88 4.87 -14.81
C LEU A 307 12.10 5.73 -14.44
N THR A 308 13.20 5.09 -14.10
CA THR A 308 14.47 5.73 -13.74
C THR A 308 15.58 5.23 -14.65
N TRP A 309 16.35 6.15 -15.20
CA TRP A 309 17.60 5.89 -15.90
C TRP A 309 18.75 6.55 -15.17
N ARG A 310 19.88 5.87 -15.07
CA ARG A 310 21.09 6.36 -14.42
C ARG A 310 22.29 6.07 -15.30
N ALA A 311 23.07 7.11 -15.63
CA ALA A 311 24.42 6.98 -16.18
C ALA A 311 25.41 7.35 -15.08
N PHE A 312 26.47 6.59 -14.91
CA PHE A 312 27.41 6.78 -13.82
C PHE A 312 28.86 6.49 -14.21
N GLY A 313 29.78 7.18 -13.52
CA GLY A 313 31.19 6.86 -13.50
C GLY A 313 31.65 6.86 -12.04
N GLU A 314 32.16 5.72 -11.56
CA GLU A 314 32.48 5.57 -10.15
C GLU A 314 33.72 4.70 -9.91
N ARG A 315 34.46 5.01 -8.87
CA ARG A 315 35.54 4.17 -8.33
C ARG A 315 34.99 3.42 -7.12
N HIS A 316 35.23 2.12 -7.10
CA HIS A 316 34.92 1.24 -5.98
C HIS A 316 36.17 0.98 -5.14
N ASP A 317 36.03 1.10 -3.83
CA ASP A 317 37.07 0.76 -2.85
C ASP A 317 36.49 -0.25 -1.84
N ALA A 318 37.28 -1.23 -1.46
CA ALA A 318 36.91 -2.19 -0.41
C ALA A 318 36.86 -1.49 0.95
N VAL A 319 36.02 -2.00 1.83
CA VAL A 319 35.94 -1.54 3.23
C VAL A 319 35.88 -2.72 4.17
N GLU A 320 36.55 -2.61 5.30
CA GLU A 320 36.60 -3.63 6.31
C GLU A 320 35.65 -3.33 7.47
N LYS A 321 35.27 -4.35 8.21
CA LYS A 321 34.50 -4.20 9.43
C LYS A 321 35.36 -3.50 10.50
N GLN A 322 34.91 -2.35 10.99
CA GLN A 322 35.60 -1.55 12.03
C GLN A 322 34.89 -1.64 13.38
N TRP A 323 33.63 -2.07 13.40
CA TRP A 323 32.78 -1.96 14.58
C TRP A 323 32.01 -3.25 14.86
N ASN A 324 31.88 -3.62 16.15
CA ASN A 324 31.15 -4.84 16.54
C ASN A 324 30.23 -4.61 17.75
N PHE A 325 30.17 -3.39 18.28
CA PHE A 325 29.33 -3.09 19.43
C PHE A 325 27.83 -3.16 19.07
N ASN A 326 27.05 -3.78 19.93
CA ASN A 326 25.59 -3.71 19.94
C ASN A 326 25.10 -3.88 21.38
N LEU A 327 23.89 -3.39 21.68
CA LEU A 327 23.35 -3.42 23.04
C LEU A 327 23.14 -4.86 23.57
N ALA A 328 22.85 -5.82 22.70
CA ALA A 328 22.74 -7.22 23.13
C ALA A 328 24.07 -7.79 23.61
N ASN A 329 25.21 -7.33 23.08
CA ASN A 329 26.55 -7.72 23.55
C ASN A 329 26.98 -7.05 24.84
N ALA A 330 26.40 -5.88 25.18
CA ALA A 330 26.66 -5.22 26.46
C ALA A 330 26.28 -6.09 27.67
N PHE A 331 25.36 -7.04 27.47
CA PHE A 331 24.89 -7.96 28.52
C PHE A 331 25.43 -9.39 28.37
N LYS A 332 25.84 -9.78 27.18
CA LYS A 332 26.37 -11.13 26.91
C LYS A 332 27.15 -11.12 25.60
N ASP A 333 28.45 -11.31 25.66
CA ASP A 333 29.36 -11.28 24.49
C ASP A 333 29.20 -12.54 23.60
N THR A 334 28.09 -12.64 22.91
CA THR A 334 27.75 -13.83 22.10
C THR A 334 27.27 -13.50 20.68
N ARG A 335 27.14 -12.23 20.30
CA ARG A 335 26.62 -11.85 18.98
C ARG A 335 27.61 -10.98 18.22
N PHE A 336 28.36 -11.59 17.35
CA PHE A 336 29.25 -10.89 16.42
C PHE A 336 28.49 -10.46 15.17
N MET A 337 28.74 -9.25 14.71
CA MET A 337 28.27 -8.80 13.40
C MET A 337 29.01 -9.56 12.32
N LEU A 338 28.35 -9.79 11.18
CA LEU A 338 28.92 -10.49 10.02
C LEU A 338 30.18 -9.77 9.53
N ASP A 339 31.10 -10.53 8.94
CA ASP A 339 32.22 -9.94 8.22
C ASP A 339 31.75 -9.31 6.90
N ASN A 340 32.48 -8.30 6.45
CA ASN A 340 32.13 -7.63 5.21
C ASN A 340 32.70 -8.40 3.99
N ILE A 341 32.22 -8.06 2.80
CA ILE A 341 32.80 -8.54 1.55
C ILE A 341 34.11 -7.80 1.25
N THR A 342 35.02 -8.46 0.57
CA THR A 342 36.18 -7.81 -0.06
C THR A 342 35.75 -7.37 -1.46
N ALA A 343 35.30 -6.13 -1.60
CA ALA A 343 34.88 -5.59 -2.87
C ALA A 343 36.04 -5.52 -3.85
N ARG A 344 35.78 -5.80 -5.12
CA ARG A 344 36.78 -5.64 -6.18
C ARG A 344 36.96 -4.13 -6.44
N GLU A 345 38.18 -3.65 -6.20
CA GLU A 345 38.54 -2.26 -6.43
C GLU A 345 38.70 -1.95 -7.91
N GLY A 346 38.42 -0.71 -8.29
CA GLY A 346 38.59 -0.25 -9.66
C GLY A 346 37.61 0.85 -10.07
N GLN A 347 37.81 1.36 -11.28
CA GLN A 347 36.97 2.40 -11.87
C GLN A 347 36.07 1.78 -12.94
N VAL A 348 34.80 2.16 -12.91
CA VAL A 348 33.80 1.70 -13.88
C VAL A 348 32.89 2.84 -14.31
N GLY A 349 32.45 2.78 -15.56
CA GLY A 349 31.42 3.64 -16.10
C GLY A 349 30.29 2.79 -16.68
N GLY A 350 29.06 3.23 -16.50
CA GLY A 350 27.94 2.41 -16.95
C GLY A 350 26.61 3.11 -16.94
N GLY A 351 25.59 2.31 -17.22
CA GLY A 351 24.19 2.72 -17.19
C GLY A 351 23.31 1.73 -16.46
N ALA A 352 22.27 2.23 -15.85
CA ALA A 352 21.23 1.44 -15.19
C ALA A 352 19.84 1.95 -15.56
N GLY A 353 18.89 1.03 -15.68
CA GLY A 353 17.46 1.31 -15.86
C GLY A 353 16.66 0.61 -14.77
N GLU A 354 15.67 1.29 -14.21
CA GLU A 354 14.75 0.74 -13.22
C GLU A 354 13.32 1.16 -13.61
N TRP A 355 12.43 0.17 -13.65
CA TRP A 355 11.01 0.39 -13.85
C TRP A 355 10.23 -0.18 -12.67
N HIS A 356 9.59 0.72 -11.94
CA HIS A 356 8.66 0.39 -10.87
C HIS A 356 7.25 0.67 -11.32
N ALA A 357 6.34 -0.29 -11.15
CA ALA A 357 4.92 -0.11 -11.45
C ALA A 357 4.05 -0.81 -10.41
N SER A 358 2.92 -0.19 -10.10
CA SER A 358 1.89 -0.74 -9.20
C SER A 358 0.52 -0.65 -9.86
N TYR A 359 -0.19 -1.77 -9.90
CA TYR A 359 -1.51 -1.93 -10.48
C TYR A 359 -2.49 -2.42 -9.40
N GLY A 360 -3.77 -2.06 -9.56
CA GLY A 360 -4.83 -2.47 -8.66
C GLY A 360 -5.09 -1.44 -7.57
N LEU A 361 -5.85 -0.39 -7.92
CA LEU A 361 -6.28 0.66 -7.00
C LEU A 361 -7.41 0.20 -6.06
N ASP A 362 -8.15 -0.84 -6.41
CA ASP A 362 -9.20 -1.39 -5.57
C ASP A 362 -8.59 -2.18 -4.40
N PRO A 363 -8.80 -1.75 -3.14
CA PRO A 363 -8.30 -2.46 -1.97
C PRO A 363 -8.85 -3.89 -1.81
N ARG A 364 -9.96 -4.22 -2.48
CA ARG A 364 -10.60 -5.54 -2.48
C ARG A 364 -10.20 -6.41 -3.69
N GLY A 365 -9.46 -5.83 -4.62
CA GLY A 365 -9.01 -6.48 -5.84
C GLY A 365 -7.60 -7.07 -5.73
N TRP A 366 -7.09 -7.48 -6.87
CA TRP A 366 -5.68 -7.83 -7.03
C TRP A 366 -4.82 -6.58 -7.04
N ARG A 367 -3.74 -6.62 -6.29
CA ARG A 367 -2.66 -5.64 -6.37
C ARG A 367 -1.41 -6.33 -6.91
N VAL A 368 -0.80 -5.74 -7.91
CA VAL A 368 0.44 -6.23 -8.51
C VAL A 368 1.46 -5.11 -8.48
N THR A 369 2.61 -5.35 -7.87
CA THR A 369 3.76 -4.45 -7.89
C THR A 369 4.89 -5.14 -8.63
N THR A 370 5.52 -4.43 -9.55
CA THR A 370 6.61 -4.95 -10.39
C THR A 370 7.80 -4.00 -10.31
N ASP A 371 8.98 -4.55 -10.03
CA ASP A 371 10.27 -3.86 -10.10
C ASP A 371 11.17 -4.58 -11.08
N LEU A 372 11.54 -3.92 -12.16
CA LEU A 372 12.51 -4.40 -13.14
C LEU A 372 13.75 -3.54 -13.08
N ARG A 373 14.92 -4.15 -12.99
CA ARG A 373 16.21 -3.44 -12.97
C ARG A 373 17.17 -4.08 -13.93
N ALA A 374 17.91 -3.25 -14.63
CA ALA A 374 19.01 -3.67 -15.50
C ALA A 374 20.19 -2.70 -15.32
N GLU A 375 21.40 -3.22 -15.30
CA GLU A 375 22.62 -2.43 -15.14
C GLU A 375 23.74 -3.06 -15.98
N ALA A 376 24.51 -2.22 -16.65
CA ALA A 376 25.72 -2.65 -17.35
C ALA A 376 26.82 -1.61 -17.14
N ALA A 377 28.04 -2.06 -16.93
CA ALA A 377 29.18 -1.21 -16.72
C ALA A 377 30.45 -1.86 -17.28
N GLY A 378 31.42 -1.01 -17.63
CA GLY A 378 32.73 -1.40 -18.11
C GLY A 378 33.82 -0.49 -17.54
N GLY A 379 35.06 -0.99 -17.61
CA GLY A 379 36.24 -0.32 -17.09
C GLY A 379 37.24 -1.31 -16.50
N SER A 380 37.64 -1.13 -15.25
CA SER A 380 38.53 -2.08 -14.55
C SER A 380 37.92 -3.49 -14.45
N PHE A 381 36.62 -3.60 -14.56
CA PHE A 381 35.86 -4.83 -14.71
C PHE A 381 34.59 -4.57 -15.52
N ASN A 382 34.13 -5.59 -16.25
CA ASN A 382 32.96 -5.48 -17.10
C ASN A 382 31.87 -6.40 -16.56
N TYR A 383 30.62 -5.92 -16.50
CA TYR A 383 29.48 -6.74 -16.12
C TYR A 383 28.19 -6.20 -16.72
N ALA A 384 27.22 -7.09 -16.85
CA ALA A 384 25.83 -6.76 -17.05
C ALA A 384 24.98 -7.61 -16.09
N ARG A 385 23.94 -7.02 -15.52
CA ARG A 385 23.01 -7.71 -14.63
C ARG A 385 21.60 -7.23 -14.83
N GLY A 386 20.64 -8.11 -14.57
CA GLY A 386 19.23 -7.77 -14.60
C GLY A 386 18.46 -8.57 -13.56
N LEU A 387 17.41 -7.99 -13.03
CA LEU A 387 16.49 -8.66 -12.12
C LEU A 387 15.05 -8.17 -12.33
N ALA A 388 14.11 -9.05 -12.00
CA ALA A 388 12.69 -8.78 -11.95
C ALA A 388 12.14 -9.24 -10.60
N ASP A 389 11.38 -8.38 -9.95
CA ASP A 389 10.65 -8.65 -8.72
C ASP A 389 9.17 -8.37 -8.95
N ILE A 390 8.30 -9.34 -8.68
CA ILE A 390 6.86 -9.23 -8.87
C ILE A 390 6.19 -9.64 -7.57
N THR A 391 5.47 -8.72 -6.97
CA THR A 391 4.62 -8.98 -5.79
C THR A 391 3.16 -8.90 -6.18
N VAL A 392 2.43 -9.98 -5.90
CA VAL A 392 0.98 -10.07 -6.10
C VAL A 392 0.32 -10.21 -4.75
N SER A 393 -0.68 -9.42 -4.47
CA SER A 393 -1.46 -9.52 -3.24
C SER A 393 -2.96 -9.38 -3.49
N ARG A 394 -3.76 -10.02 -2.62
CA ARG A 394 -5.21 -9.99 -2.68
C ARG A 394 -5.83 -10.23 -1.31
N PRO A 395 -6.84 -9.44 -0.89
CA PRO A 395 -7.76 -9.86 0.17
C PRO A 395 -8.60 -11.05 -0.31
N LEU A 396 -8.71 -12.10 0.50
CA LEU A 396 -9.47 -13.31 0.16
C LEU A 396 -10.91 -13.20 0.69
N PHE A 397 -11.10 -13.49 1.98
CA PHE A 397 -12.40 -13.40 2.64
C PHE A 397 -12.19 -12.93 4.08
N TRP A 398 -13.19 -12.25 4.66
CA TRP A 398 -13.13 -11.59 5.96
C TRP A 398 -11.94 -10.64 6.05
N LYS A 399 -11.00 -10.96 6.98
CA LYS A 399 -9.76 -10.20 7.22
C LYS A 399 -8.52 -10.97 6.76
N LEU A 400 -8.68 -12.01 5.94
CA LEU A 400 -7.59 -12.80 5.40
C LEU A 400 -7.08 -12.19 4.09
N SER A 401 -5.78 -12.08 3.94
CA SER A 401 -5.12 -11.63 2.70
C SER A 401 -3.95 -12.55 2.35
N PHE A 402 -3.74 -12.72 1.07
CA PHE A 402 -2.62 -13.48 0.49
C PHE A 402 -1.65 -12.52 -0.18
N GLY A 403 -0.36 -12.79 -0.05
CA GLY A 403 0.72 -12.10 -0.74
C GLY A 403 1.75 -13.10 -1.26
N GLN A 404 2.19 -12.91 -2.49
CA GLN A 404 3.24 -13.71 -3.13
C GLN A 404 4.22 -12.78 -3.80
N THR A 405 5.50 -12.89 -3.45
CA THR A 405 6.60 -12.26 -4.16
C THR A 405 7.39 -13.33 -4.89
N VAL A 406 7.62 -13.12 -6.17
CA VAL A 406 8.52 -13.94 -6.99
C VAL A 406 9.57 -13.01 -7.57
N SER A 407 10.83 -13.36 -7.41
CA SER A 407 11.93 -12.59 -7.94
C SER A 407 12.95 -13.50 -8.60
N SER A 408 13.57 -13.02 -9.67
CA SER A 408 14.66 -13.71 -10.36
C SER A 408 15.61 -12.70 -10.99
N GLY A 409 16.86 -13.05 -11.08
CA GLY A 409 17.86 -12.22 -11.71
C GLY A 409 19.07 -13.02 -12.17
N THR A 410 19.79 -12.43 -13.11
CA THR A 410 21.02 -13.00 -13.69
C THR A 410 22.03 -11.89 -13.95
N ALA A 411 23.30 -12.26 -13.90
CA ALA A 411 24.41 -11.41 -14.25
C ALA A 411 25.42 -12.18 -15.11
N THR A 412 26.33 -11.47 -15.76
CA THR A 412 27.48 -12.07 -16.44
C THR A 412 28.41 -12.76 -15.45
N ASP A 413 29.18 -13.73 -15.92
CA ASP A 413 30.12 -14.50 -15.07
C ASP A 413 31.25 -13.62 -14.53
N SER A 414 31.56 -12.51 -15.20
CA SER A 414 32.56 -11.51 -14.79
C SER A 414 32.07 -10.52 -13.73
N VAL A 415 30.82 -10.68 -13.24
CA VAL A 415 30.23 -9.76 -12.26
C VAL A 415 31.08 -9.70 -10.98
N PRO A 416 31.48 -8.50 -10.51
CA PRO A 416 32.27 -8.37 -9.29
C PRO A 416 31.46 -8.73 -8.06
N VAL A 417 32.10 -9.12 -6.97
CA VAL A 417 31.48 -9.59 -5.74
C VAL A 417 30.44 -8.58 -5.20
N GLN A 418 30.70 -7.29 -5.29
CA GLN A 418 29.77 -6.22 -4.85
C GLN A 418 28.57 -6.02 -5.77
N ARG A 419 28.43 -6.77 -6.85
CA ARG A 419 27.27 -6.76 -7.77
C ARG A 419 26.63 -8.14 -7.91
N GLN A 420 27.12 -9.17 -7.20
CA GLN A 420 26.48 -10.47 -7.10
C GLN A 420 25.18 -10.41 -6.30
N PHE A 421 24.35 -11.42 -6.40
CA PHE A 421 23.10 -11.55 -5.68
C PHE A 421 23.31 -12.29 -4.36
N TYR A 422 22.82 -11.68 -3.26
CA TYR A 422 22.99 -12.19 -1.89
C TYR A 422 21.65 -12.65 -1.34
N MET A 423 21.53 -13.94 -0.99
CA MET A 423 20.33 -14.55 -0.45
C MET A 423 20.51 -14.94 1.02
N GLY A 424 19.43 -14.85 1.78
CA GLY A 424 19.35 -14.99 3.24
C GLY A 424 19.09 -13.64 3.90
N GLY A 425 18.56 -13.66 5.11
CA GLY A 425 18.20 -12.48 5.88
C GLY A 425 16.75 -12.04 5.74
N LEU A 426 16.41 -10.99 6.46
CA LEU A 426 15.04 -10.50 6.63
C LEU A 426 14.32 -10.16 5.31
N ARG A 427 15.06 -9.65 4.34
CA ARG A 427 14.49 -9.14 3.07
C ARG A 427 14.40 -10.19 1.97
N THR A 428 15.03 -11.35 2.13
CA THR A 428 14.99 -12.45 1.17
C THR A 428 14.41 -13.73 1.79
N VAL A 429 15.22 -14.58 2.42
CA VAL A 429 14.76 -15.81 3.07
C VAL A 429 14.91 -15.66 4.59
N ARG A 430 13.81 -15.35 5.25
CA ARG A 430 13.76 -15.19 6.72
C ARG A 430 14.13 -16.48 7.43
N GLY A 431 14.75 -16.37 8.61
CA GLY A 431 15.29 -17.50 9.35
C GLY A 431 16.69 -17.93 8.90
N GLN A 432 17.17 -17.45 7.75
CA GLN A 432 18.56 -17.64 7.29
C GLN A 432 19.38 -16.37 7.55
N ILE A 433 20.69 -16.52 7.64
CA ILE A 433 21.63 -15.39 7.79
C ILE A 433 21.84 -14.71 6.43
N ALA A 434 22.02 -13.39 6.40
CA ALA A 434 22.35 -12.65 5.19
C ALA A 434 23.60 -13.24 4.51
N GLY A 435 23.57 -13.39 3.19
CA GLY A 435 24.67 -13.98 2.42
C GLY A 435 24.84 -15.50 2.58
N THR A 436 23.85 -16.23 3.10
CA THR A 436 23.88 -17.70 3.18
C THR A 436 24.12 -18.35 1.81
N ARG A 437 23.66 -17.71 0.73
CA ARG A 437 23.97 -18.06 -0.67
C ARG A 437 24.29 -16.79 -1.42
N VAL A 438 25.27 -16.90 -2.30
CA VAL A 438 25.73 -15.81 -3.17
C VAL A 438 25.96 -16.38 -4.57
N GLY A 439 25.69 -15.59 -5.59
CA GLY A 439 25.93 -16.02 -6.97
C GLY A 439 25.66 -14.95 -7.99
N ASN A 440 25.95 -15.28 -9.26
CA ASN A 440 25.67 -14.42 -10.41
C ASN A 440 24.24 -14.62 -10.96
N THR A 441 23.49 -15.55 -10.39
CA THR A 441 22.07 -15.74 -10.69
C THR A 441 21.31 -16.18 -9.44
N TYR A 442 20.00 -15.88 -9.38
CA TYR A 442 19.15 -16.25 -8.26
C TYR A 442 17.68 -16.39 -8.68
N TRP A 443 16.91 -17.03 -7.81
CA TRP A 443 15.46 -16.91 -7.73
C TRP A 443 15.00 -16.89 -6.26
N LEU A 444 13.87 -16.25 -6.01
CA LEU A 444 13.27 -16.07 -4.69
C LEU A 444 11.76 -16.22 -4.81
N SER A 445 11.15 -16.93 -3.88
CA SER A 445 9.70 -17.05 -3.70
C SER A 445 9.36 -16.81 -2.25
N ARG A 446 8.51 -15.83 -1.98
CA ARG A 446 8.02 -15.50 -0.63
C ARG A 446 6.51 -15.53 -0.63
N SER A 447 5.94 -16.38 0.19
CA SER A 447 4.48 -16.55 0.33
C SER A 447 4.06 -16.11 1.72
N GLU A 448 3.03 -15.30 1.79
CA GLU A 448 2.47 -14.79 3.03
C GLU A 448 0.95 -14.93 3.06
N LEU A 449 0.44 -15.41 4.18
CA LEU A 449 -0.98 -15.43 4.49
C LEU A 449 -1.19 -14.60 5.75
N ALA A 450 -1.86 -13.47 5.62
CA ALA A 450 -2.04 -12.51 6.70
C ALA A 450 -3.50 -12.39 7.11
N PHE A 451 -3.75 -12.36 8.42
CA PHE A 451 -5.05 -12.18 9.03
C PHE A 451 -5.07 -10.93 9.90
N GLY A 452 -6.04 -10.06 9.70
CA GLY A 452 -6.21 -8.84 10.48
C GLY A 452 -6.63 -7.64 9.64
N SER A 453 -6.50 -6.44 10.23
CA SER A 453 -6.75 -5.15 9.59
C SER A 453 -5.45 -4.38 9.37
N ALA A 454 -5.52 -3.21 8.73
CA ALA A 454 -4.38 -2.30 8.61
C ALA A 454 -3.75 -1.94 9.97
N ALA A 455 -4.57 -1.80 11.02
CA ALA A 455 -4.07 -1.50 12.36
C ALA A 455 -3.24 -2.63 12.97
N ALA A 456 -3.62 -3.90 12.75
CA ALA A 456 -2.90 -5.05 13.26
C ALA A 456 -3.13 -6.29 12.37
N LYS A 457 -2.04 -6.87 11.86
CA LYS A 457 -2.04 -8.10 11.05
C LYS A 457 -1.16 -9.16 11.69
N ARG A 458 -1.59 -10.41 11.62
CA ARG A 458 -0.79 -11.60 11.94
C ARG A 458 -0.56 -12.37 10.66
N THR A 459 0.67 -12.77 10.43
CA THR A 459 1.10 -13.38 9.17
C THR A 459 1.76 -14.71 9.41
N VAL A 460 1.44 -15.69 8.59
CA VAL A 460 2.22 -16.93 8.43
C VAL A 460 2.95 -16.81 7.11
N PHE A 461 4.22 -17.20 7.06
CA PHE A 461 5.01 -17.08 5.86
C PHE A 461 5.93 -18.28 5.60
N LEU A 462 6.22 -18.46 4.32
CA LEU A 462 7.20 -19.43 3.81
C LEU A 462 8.06 -18.73 2.75
N ASP A 463 9.38 -18.78 2.94
CA ASP A 463 10.34 -18.19 2.02
C ASP A 463 11.24 -19.31 1.47
N LEU A 464 11.43 -19.31 0.15
CA LEU A 464 12.31 -20.20 -0.60
C LEU A 464 13.20 -19.36 -1.49
N GLY A 465 14.47 -19.70 -1.59
CA GLY A 465 15.38 -19.00 -2.49
C GLY A 465 16.61 -19.81 -2.83
N TRP A 466 17.27 -19.41 -3.89
CA TRP A 466 18.52 -19.97 -4.33
C TRP A 466 19.37 -18.88 -4.99
N ALA A 467 20.66 -18.92 -4.78
CA ALA A 467 21.64 -18.17 -5.55
C ALA A 467 22.88 -19.03 -5.80
N GLY A 468 23.47 -18.88 -6.95
CA GLY A 468 24.64 -19.67 -7.36
C GLY A 468 25.11 -19.27 -8.75
N ASP A 469 25.89 -20.12 -9.38
CA ASP A 469 26.39 -19.94 -10.73
C ASP A 469 25.27 -20.12 -11.75
N ARG A 470 25.25 -19.30 -12.78
CA ARG A 470 24.26 -19.31 -13.85
C ARG A 470 24.14 -20.67 -14.55
N SER A 471 25.24 -21.40 -14.67
CA SER A 471 25.23 -22.77 -15.20
C SER A 471 24.36 -23.74 -14.41
N ASN A 472 24.16 -23.48 -13.12
CA ASN A 472 23.38 -24.32 -12.21
C ASN A 472 21.92 -23.88 -12.07
N TYR A 473 21.47 -22.88 -12.81
CA TYR A 473 20.11 -22.32 -12.66
C TYR A 473 19.01 -23.36 -12.91
N THR A 474 19.18 -24.23 -13.90
CA THR A 474 18.22 -25.30 -14.21
C THR A 474 18.30 -26.50 -13.28
N LYS A 475 19.39 -26.63 -12.53
CA LYS A 475 19.63 -27.71 -11.55
C LYS A 475 20.13 -27.10 -10.24
N PRO A 476 19.35 -26.26 -9.56
CA PRO A 476 19.83 -25.43 -8.45
C PRO A 476 20.15 -26.23 -7.17
N GLY A 477 19.85 -27.52 -7.12
CA GLY A 477 19.91 -28.29 -5.91
C GLY A 477 18.86 -27.89 -4.89
N ARG A 478 19.12 -28.15 -3.60
CA ARG A 478 18.17 -27.82 -2.53
C ARG A 478 18.16 -26.30 -2.24
N PRO A 479 17.01 -25.63 -2.32
CA PRO A 479 16.90 -24.20 -2.04
C PRO A 479 17.09 -23.90 -0.54
N ILE A 480 17.61 -22.72 -0.23
CA ILE A 480 17.55 -22.20 1.13
C ILE A 480 16.09 -21.88 1.47
N SER A 481 15.72 -22.17 2.69
CA SER A 481 14.31 -22.07 3.09
C SER A 481 14.14 -21.69 4.55
N GLY A 482 13.01 -21.02 4.83
CA GLY A 482 12.60 -20.68 6.17
C GLY A 482 11.09 -20.37 6.20
N TRP A 483 10.51 -20.52 7.36
CA TRP A 483 9.10 -20.21 7.62
C TRP A 483 8.98 -19.45 8.93
N GLY A 484 7.81 -18.89 9.19
CA GLY A 484 7.60 -18.22 10.46
C GLY A 484 6.25 -17.55 10.61
N LEU A 485 6.15 -16.83 11.72
CA LEU A 485 4.99 -16.04 12.10
C LEU A 485 5.41 -14.59 12.22
N GLY A 486 4.57 -13.69 11.72
CA GLY A 486 4.76 -12.26 11.80
C GLY A 486 3.59 -11.56 12.47
N SER A 487 3.86 -10.44 13.10
CA SER A 487 2.86 -9.48 13.56
C SER A 487 3.24 -8.11 13.07
N SER A 488 2.32 -7.39 12.43
CA SER A 488 2.53 -6.01 12.01
C SER A 488 1.46 -5.09 12.56
N PHE A 489 1.86 -3.85 12.88
CA PHE A 489 1.02 -2.82 13.47
C PHE A 489 1.17 -1.52 12.69
N ALA A 490 0.15 -0.63 12.80
CA ALA A 490 0.12 0.68 12.16
C ALA A 490 0.42 0.59 10.64
N ASP A 491 -0.37 -0.24 9.93
CA ASP A 491 -0.24 -0.51 8.48
C ASP A 491 1.17 -0.99 8.05
N GLY A 492 1.79 -1.81 8.91
CA GLY A 492 3.11 -2.38 8.63
C GLY A 492 4.29 -1.47 9.01
N LEU A 493 4.04 -0.32 9.66
CA LEU A 493 5.12 0.54 10.16
C LEU A 493 6.03 -0.22 11.14
N PHE A 494 5.44 -1.01 12.02
CA PHE A 494 6.15 -1.90 12.94
C PHE A 494 5.84 -3.34 12.58
N ARG A 495 6.86 -4.15 12.37
CA ARG A 495 6.71 -5.59 12.12
C ARG A 495 7.70 -6.38 12.96
N THR A 496 7.20 -7.43 13.60
CA THR A 496 7.98 -8.45 14.31
C THR A 496 7.76 -9.78 13.63
N ASP A 497 8.84 -10.44 13.20
CA ASP A 497 8.82 -11.78 12.62
C ASP A 497 9.58 -12.75 13.53
N VAL A 498 8.96 -13.87 13.86
CA VAL A 498 9.62 -15.04 14.47
C VAL A 498 9.76 -16.07 13.36
N SER A 499 10.99 -16.33 12.94
CA SER A 499 11.30 -17.18 11.81
C SER A 499 12.17 -18.37 12.21
N ARG A 500 11.98 -19.49 11.51
CA ARG A 500 12.81 -20.69 11.66
C ARG A 500 13.38 -21.09 10.32
N GLY A 501 14.70 -21.17 10.25
CA GLY A 501 15.40 -21.73 9.10
C GLY A 501 15.12 -23.23 8.97
N ILE A 502 14.90 -23.70 7.75
CA ILE A 502 14.71 -25.10 7.41
C ILE A 502 16.01 -25.68 6.83
N TYR A 503 16.59 -24.98 5.85
CA TYR A 503 17.82 -25.36 5.17
C TYR A 503 18.57 -24.14 4.64
N PRO A 504 19.90 -24.10 4.71
CA PRO A 504 20.82 -25.08 5.31
C PRO A 504 20.88 -25.01 6.84
N ARG A 505 20.63 -23.82 7.44
CA ARG A 505 20.70 -23.62 8.89
C ARG A 505 19.34 -23.81 9.53
N LYS A 506 19.29 -24.65 10.56
CA LYS A 506 18.12 -24.87 11.41
C LYS A 506 18.27 -24.00 12.66
N GLY A 507 17.64 -22.85 12.69
CA GLY A 507 17.71 -21.95 13.85
C GLY A 507 16.47 -21.09 13.93
N THR A 508 16.11 -20.62 15.13
CA THR A 508 15.03 -19.65 15.33
C THR A 508 15.61 -18.25 15.42
N ARG A 509 14.94 -17.32 14.78
CA ARG A 509 15.34 -15.93 14.72
C ARG A 509 14.10 -15.04 14.97
N VAL A 510 14.30 -13.98 15.73
CA VAL A 510 13.29 -12.94 15.94
C VAL A 510 13.81 -11.65 15.29
N ASP A 511 13.06 -11.06 14.41
CA ASP A 511 13.42 -9.84 13.69
C ASP A 511 12.39 -8.74 13.95
N LEU A 512 12.88 -7.52 14.17
CA LEU A 512 12.09 -6.30 14.23
C LEU A 512 12.40 -5.46 13.00
N SER A 513 11.38 -4.98 12.31
CA SER A 513 11.54 -4.08 11.18
C SER A 513 10.61 -2.87 11.28
N LEU A 514 11.11 -1.73 10.83
CA LEU A 514 10.37 -0.48 10.73
C LEU A 514 10.17 -0.14 9.24
N GLY A 515 8.95 0.29 8.87
CA GLY A 515 8.65 0.71 7.51
C GLY A 515 8.47 -0.43 6.51
N ALA A 516 8.18 -1.66 6.95
CA ALA A 516 7.83 -2.76 6.06
C ALA A 516 6.42 -2.53 5.48
N ARG A 517 6.34 -1.99 4.28
CA ARG A 517 5.11 -1.98 3.48
C ARG A 517 5.03 -3.30 2.70
N PHE A 518 3.89 -3.95 2.74
CA PHE A 518 3.52 -5.09 1.93
C PHE A 518 2.31 -4.74 1.08
#